data_bc3a5963bcc695eb6b7a292d4221a4c7
#
_entry.id   bc3a5963bcc695eb6b7a292d4221a4c7
#
_cell.length_a   1.000
_cell.length_b   1.000
_cell.length_c   1.000
_cell.angle_alpha   90.00
_cell.angle_beta   90.00
_cell.angle_gamma   90.00
#
_symmetry.space_group_name_H-M   'P 1'
#
loop_
_entity.id
_entity.type
_entity.pdbx_description
1 polymer ?
#
loop_
_entity_poly.entity_id
_entity_poly.type
_entity_poly.pdbx_seq_one_letter_code
_entity_poly.pdbx_strand_id
1 'polypeptide(L)'
;MINTLDKIEQKILNNERLTKEDGLALFASNDLARIGYLADLVRKRISGDYVYYNVNCHLNLTNICTALCDFCAFGCEATDKKAYAMTMEQIYNKVANACKDPNMKNLHIVSGLHPDWPFSYYVDIIKMLKKEFPQLHLKGFTGVEIIHFAKISGKSIREVLQELKDAGIEAMPGGGAEILNDRIRQKLCPNKATAQEWLEVSRTAHQLGIKTNASMLYGHIETIEERVDHLITLRNLQDETGGIQTFICFPFHPANTKLGKTVHRTNVWDDLKTMAICRLMLDNIHNIKAYWVMLTLPIAQLALGFGANDVDGTISEEKIMHDAGANSPKALTRDNLINLIKQTGRIPAECDCNFNIIKTY
;
A
#
# COMPACT_ATOMS: atom_id res chain seq x y z
N MET A 1 10.49 -34.49 20.00
CA MET A 1 9.98 -33.16 20.35
C MET A 1 9.33 -32.58 19.08
N ILE A 2 8.08 -32.16 19.15
CA ILE A 2 7.40 -31.54 18.02
C ILE A 2 8.11 -30.20 17.73
N ASN A 3 8.56 -29.99 16.47
CA ASN A 3 9.23 -28.76 16.06
C ASN A 3 8.24 -27.59 16.18
N THR A 4 8.72 -26.38 16.44
CA THR A 4 7.90 -25.16 16.53
C THR A 4 7.07 -24.93 15.26
N LEU A 5 7.65 -25.17 14.07
CA LEU A 5 6.92 -25.09 12.81
C LEU A 5 5.79 -26.11 12.69
N ASP A 6 5.94 -27.32 13.25
CA ASP A 6 4.87 -28.32 13.24
C ASP A 6 3.65 -27.85 14.04
N LYS A 7 3.88 -27.17 15.17
CA LYS A 7 2.78 -26.58 15.96
C LYS A 7 2.09 -25.44 15.22
N ILE A 8 2.85 -24.58 14.57
CA ILE A 8 2.30 -23.47 13.77
C ILE A 8 1.49 -24.01 12.59
N GLU A 9 1.99 -25.04 11.90
CA GLU A 9 1.26 -25.70 10.82
C GLU A 9 -0.08 -26.28 11.32
N GLN A 10 -0.10 -26.96 12.48
CA GLN A 10 -1.35 -27.48 13.06
C GLN A 10 -2.35 -26.33 13.34
N LYS A 11 -1.90 -25.21 13.90
CA LYS A 11 -2.75 -24.03 14.09
C LYS A 11 -3.36 -23.57 12.76
N ILE A 12 -2.52 -23.44 11.71
CA ILE A 12 -2.97 -23.01 10.37
C ILE A 12 -3.98 -24.00 9.78
N LEU A 13 -3.71 -25.31 9.92
CA LEU A 13 -4.62 -26.35 9.43
C LEU A 13 -5.98 -26.31 10.13
N ASN A 14 -5.99 -25.99 11.43
CA ASN A 14 -7.20 -25.87 12.25
C ASN A 14 -7.87 -24.49 12.13
N ASN A 15 -7.36 -23.56 11.31
CA ASN A 15 -7.79 -22.15 11.24
C ASN A 15 -7.66 -21.39 12.57
N GLU A 16 -6.69 -21.76 13.40
CA GLU A 16 -6.38 -21.04 14.62
C GLU A 16 -5.51 -19.82 14.30
N ARG A 17 -5.80 -18.71 14.98
CA ARG A 17 -5.06 -17.46 14.82
C ARG A 17 -3.65 -17.57 15.39
N LEU A 18 -2.66 -17.09 14.63
CA LEU A 18 -1.27 -17.08 15.07
C LEU A 18 -1.01 -15.97 16.10
N THR A 19 -0.15 -16.28 17.09
CA THR A 19 0.28 -15.35 18.13
C THR A 19 1.51 -14.56 17.69
N LYS A 20 1.96 -13.60 18.55
CA LYS A 20 3.23 -12.88 18.35
C LYS A 20 4.43 -13.85 18.30
N GLU A 21 4.45 -14.81 19.21
CA GLU A 21 5.51 -15.83 19.32
C GLU A 21 5.56 -16.70 18.07
N ASP A 22 4.41 -17.06 17.49
CA ASP A 22 4.35 -17.79 16.23
C ASP A 22 4.96 -16.95 15.08
N GLY A 23 4.62 -15.66 15.01
CA GLY A 23 5.17 -14.73 14.02
C GLY A 23 6.70 -14.60 14.13
N LEU A 24 7.22 -14.45 15.35
CA LEU A 24 8.65 -14.40 15.62
C LEU A 24 9.34 -15.71 15.23
N ALA A 25 8.73 -16.84 15.55
CA ALA A 25 9.25 -18.16 15.18
C ALA A 25 9.30 -18.40 13.66
N LEU A 26 8.28 -17.92 12.93
CA LEU A 26 8.27 -17.96 11.47
C LEU A 26 9.42 -17.13 10.87
N PHE A 27 9.66 -15.92 11.36
CA PHE A 27 10.81 -15.10 10.92
C PHE A 27 12.16 -15.76 11.27
N ALA A 28 12.28 -16.40 12.41
CA ALA A 28 13.51 -17.10 12.83
C ALA A 28 13.78 -18.39 12.04
N SER A 29 12.77 -18.97 11.41
CA SER A 29 12.91 -20.21 10.64
C SER A 29 13.63 -19.98 9.31
N ASN A 30 14.44 -20.97 8.90
CA ASN A 30 15.08 -21.03 7.59
C ASN A 30 14.29 -21.87 6.56
N ASP A 31 13.17 -22.47 6.93
CA ASP A 31 12.35 -23.28 6.04
C ASP A 31 11.36 -22.40 5.25
N LEU A 32 11.91 -21.61 4.31
CA LEU A 32 11.13 -20.71 3.47
C LEU A 32 10.09 -21.46 2.63
N ALA A 33 10.44 -22.67 2.16
CA ALA A 33 9.53 -23.46 1.32
C ALA A 33 8.26 -23.85 2.07
N ARG A 34 8.42 -24.33 3.32
CA ARG A 34 7.28 -24.68 4.17
C ARG A 34 6.45 -23.46 4.55
N ILE A 35 7.08 -22.34 4.90
CA ILE A 35 6.38 -21.08 5.22
C ILE A 35 5.58 -20.61 4.00
N GLY A 36 6.16 -20.63 2.81
CA GLY A 36 5.48 -20.27 1.56
C GLY A 36 4.29 -21.19 1.26
N TYR A 37 4.47 -22.50 1.40
CA TYR A 37 3.38 -23.47 1.24
C TYR A 37 2.20 -23.18 2.18
N LEU A 38 2.46 -22.93 3.46
CA LEU A 38 1.42 -22.60 4.43
C LEU A 38 0.70 -21.29 4.10
N ALA A 39 1.44 -20.29 3.66
CA ALA A 39 0.86 -19.01 3.22
C ALA A 39 -0.01 -19.17 1.97
N ASP A 40 0.42 -19.99 0.99
CA ASP A 40 -0.37 -20.28 -0.20
C ASP A 40 -1.63 -21.08 0.13
N LEU A 41 -1.55 -22.01 1.09
CA LEU A 41 -2.72 -22.73 1.60
C LEU A 41 -3.78 -21.78 2.17
N VAL A 42 -3.36 -20.82 3.02
CA VAL A 42 -4.26 -19.78 3.56
C VAL A 42 -4.83 -18.91 2.44
N ARG A 43 -3.97 -18.43 1.53
CA ARG A 43 -4.41 -17.65 0.35
C ARG A 43 -5.47 -18.41 -0.46
N LYS A 44 -5.25 -19.72 -0.72
CA LYS A 44 -6.18 -20.54 -1.49
C LYS A 44 -7.55 -20.69 -0.82
N ARG A 45 -7.58 -20.77 0.50
CA ARG A 45 -8.85 -20.76 1.25
C ARG A 45 -9.63 -19.46 1.11
N ILE A 46 -8.91 -18.31 0.97
CA ILE A 46 -9.49 -16.98 0.92
C ILE A 46 -9.97 -16.64 -0.51
N SER A 47 -9.15 -16.88 -1.53
CA SER A 47 -9.37 -16.38 -2.91
C SER A 47 -9.40 -17.48 -3.98
N GLY A 48 -9.38 -18.77 -3.60
CA GLY A 48 -9.28 -19.86 -4.57
C GLY A 48 -8.03 -19.71 -5.44
N ASP A 49 -8.17 -19.86 -6.74
CA ASP A 49 -7.09 -19.70 -7.69
C ASP A 49 -7.07 -18.30 -8.36
N TYR A 50 -7.91 -17.37 -7.90
CA TYR A 50 -7.94 -16.02 -8.41
C TYR A 50 -6.76 -15.18 -7.92
N VAL A 51 -6.20 -14.39 -8.84
CA VAL A 51 -5.25 -13.30 -8.55
C VAL A 51 -5.83 -12.03 -9.15
N TYR A 52 -6.01 -11.03 -8.28
CA TYR A 52 -6.64 -9.77 -8.63
C TYR A 52 -5.64 -8.80 -9.27
N TYR A 53 -6.14 -8.04 -10.25
CA TYR A 53 -5.46 -6.88 -10.80
C TYR A 53 -6.49 -5.84 -11.26
N ASN A 54 -6.06 -4.60 -11.44
CA ASN A 54 -6.92 -3.53 -11.95
C ASN A 54 -6.23 -2.67 -13.02
N VAL A 55 -6.98 -1.80 -13.68
CA VAL A 55 -6.44 -0.78 -14.59
C VAL A 55 -6.44 0.55 -13.85
N ASN A 56 -5.26 1.06 -13.52
CA ASN A 56 -5.08 2.23 -12.68
C ASN A 56 -4.00 3.19 -13.20
N CYS A 57 -4.13 4.44 -12.76
CA CYS A 57 -3.17 5.50 -12.97
C CYS A 57 -2.83 6.16 -11.63
N HIS A 58 -1.56 6.59 -11.48
CA HIS A 58 -1.09 7.34 -10.32
C HIS A 58 -1.05 8.83 -10.61
N LEU A 59 -1.57 9.62 -9.68
CA LEU A 59 -1.55 11.07 -9.72
C LEU A 59 -0.80 11.60 -8.50
N ASN A 60 0.41 12.09 -8.72
CA ASN A 60 1.20 12.77 -7.70
C ASN A 60 1.12 14.27 -7.97
N LEU A 61 0.33 14.98 -7.17
CA LEU A 61 0.02 16.40 -7.37
C LEU A 61 1.24 17.30 -7.20
N THR A 62 2.10 16.97 -6.25
CA THR A 62 3.34 17.68 -5.94
C THR A 62 4.35 16.77 -5.26
N ASN A 63 5.63 17.06 -5.42
CA ASN A 63 6.71 16.48 -4.63
C ASN A 63 7.25 17.43 -3.55
N ILE A 64 6.75 18.66 -3.47
CA ILE A 64 7.06 19.58 -2.38
C ILE A 64 6.44 19.02 -1.10
N CYS A 65 7.28 18.79 -0.07
CA CYS A 65 6.83 18.06 1.11
C CYS A 65 7.51 18.56 2.38
N THR A 66 6.71 18.95 3.38
CA THR A 66 7.22 19.38 4.70
C THR A 66 7.72 18.22 5.55
N ALA A 67 7.39 16.98 5.23
CA ALA A 67 7.78 15.83 6.04
C ALA A 67 9.27 15.44 5.86
N LEU A 68 9.82 15.54 4.66
CA LEU A 68 11.23 15.27 4.31
C LEU A 68 11.80 14.00 4.96
N CYS A 69 11.08 12.89 4.83
CA CYS A 69 11.43 11.60 5.46
C CYS A 69 12.76 11.06 4.95
N ASP A 70 13.58 10.48 5.82
CA ASP A 70 14.92 9.98 5.49
C ASP A 70 14.93 8.82 4.49
N PHE A 71 13.81 8.11 4.34
CA PHE A 71 13.64 7.02 3.38
C PHE A 71 13.00 7.45 2.05
N CYS A 72 12.57 8.71 1.91
CA CYS A 72 11.82 9.17 0.74
C CYS A 72 12.75 9.90 -0.25
N ALA A 73 12.84 9.41 -1.48
CA ALA A 73 13.55 10.07 -2.57
C ALA A 73 12.67 11.08 -3.34
N PHE A 74 11.36 10.95 -3.24
CA PHE A 74 10.38 11.77 -3.96
C PHE A 74 10.22 13.17 -3.37
N GLY A 75 10.01 13.27 -2.04
CA GLY A 75 9.77 14.53 -1.35
C GLY A 75 10.99 15.47 -1.39
N CYS A 76 10.75 16.76 -1.60
CA CYS A 76 11.79 17.79 -1.61
C CYS A 76 11.28 19.13 -1.06
N GLU A 77 12.19 20.07 -0.83
CA GLU A 77 11.85 21.46 -0.51
C GLU A 77 11.38 22.21 -1.76
N ALA A 78 10.61 23.28 -1.59
CA ALA A 78 10.09 24.10 -2.71
C ALA A 78 11.20 24.74 -3.56
N THR A 79 12.38 24.94 -2.99
CA THR A 79 13.56 25.51 -3.65
C THR A 79 14.40 24.48 -4.43
N ASP A 80 14.08 23.19 -4.31
CA ASP A 80 14.79 22.13 -5.03
C ASP A 80 14.51 22.22 -6.55
N LYS A 81 15.55 21.97 -7.36
CA LYS A 81 15.42 21.99 -8.84
C LYS A 81 14.41 20.97 -9.38
N LYS A 82 14.16 19.87 -8.66
CA LYS A 82 13.17 18.86 -9.03
C LYS A 82 11.77 19.17 -8.53
N ALA A 83 11.58 20.26 -7.74
CA ALA A 83 10.29 20.61 -7.17
C ALA A 83 9.25 20.91 -8.26
N TYR A 84 8.06 20.36 -8.07
CA TYR A 84 6.91 20.69 -8.91
C TYR A 84 5.62 20.71 -8.09
N ALA A 85 4.68 21.51 -8.57
CA ALA A 85 3.31 21.60 -8.06
C ALA A 85 2.38 21.73 -9.26
N MET A 86 1.46 20.76 -9.45
CA MET A 86 0.59 20.73 -10.62
C MET A 86 -0.54 21.77 -10.49
N THR A 87 -0.83 22.48 -11.58
CA THR A 87 -2.03 23.31 -11.70
C THR A 87 -3.26 22.45 -11.98
N MET A 88 -4.47 23.00 -11.77
CA MET A 88 -5.74 22.33 -12.09
C MET A 88 -5.78 21.86 -13.56
N GLU A 89 -5.29 22.67 -14.48
CA GLU A 89 -5.21 22.32 -15.90
C GLU A 89 -4.26 21.14 -16.16
N GLN A 90 -3.09 21.13 -15.53
CA GLN A 90 -2.14 20.01 -15.65
C GLN A 90 -2.72 18.71 -15.09
N ILE A 91 -3.46 18.78 -13.97
CA ILE A 91 -4.14 17.64 -13.36
C ILE A 91 -5.22 17.11 -14.33
N TYR A 92 -6.08 17.99 -14.83
CA TYR A 92 -7.11 17.65 -15.81
C TYR A 92 -6.52 16.96 -17.04
N ASN A 93 -5.54 17.58 -17.67
CA ASN A 93 -4.91 17.06 -18.90
C ASN A 93 -4.26 15.71 -18.69
N LYS A 94 -3.62 15.49 -17.53
CA LYS A 94 -3.02 14.20 -17.17
C LYS A 94 -4.07 13.11 -17.03
N VAL A 95 -5.15 13.38 -16.31
CA VAL A 95 -6.24 12.41 -16.10
C VAL A 95 -7.00 12.15 -17.39
N ALA A 96 -7.28 13.20 -18.19
CA ALA A 96 -7.90 13.06 -19.51
C ALA A 96 -7.07 12.18 -20.45
N ASN A 97 -5.73 12.31 -20.40
CA ASN A 97 -4.86 11.44 -21.18
C ASN A 97 -4.92 9.98 -20.72
N ALA A 98 -4.93 9.71 -19.41
CA ALA A 98 -5.08 8.36 -18.86
C ALA A 98 -6.44 7.74 -19.24
N CYS A 99 -7.51 8.53 -19.25
CA CYS A 99 -8.87 8.11 -19.60
C CYS A 99 -9.08 7.82 -21.12
N LYS A 100 -8.05 8.01 -21.96
CA LYS A 100 -8.10 7.50 -23.36
C LYS A 100 -8.15 5.97 -23.39
N ASP A 101 -7.66 5.29 -22.35
CA ASP A 101 -7.95 3.87 -22.15
C ASP A 101 -9.35 3.73 -21.52
N PRO A 102 -10.32 3.12 -22.22
CA PRO A 102 -11.70 2.96 -21.73
C PRO A 102 -11.78 2.05 -20.47
N ASN A 103 -10.74 1.26 -20.21
CA ASN A 103 -10.66 0.38 -19.04
C ASN A 103 -10.10 1.10 -17.81
N MET A 104 -9.57 2.31 -17.95
CA MET A 104 -9.09 3.12 -16.84
C MET A 104 -10.26 3.50 -15.93
N LYS A 105 -10.28 2.93 -14.72
CA LYS A 105 -11.36 3.13 -13.74
C LYS A 105 -10.85 3.60 -12.38
N ASN A 106 -9.57 3.41 -12.08
CA ASN A 106 -9.02 3.65 -10.76
C ASN A 106 -7.94 4.75 -10.80
N LEU A 107 -8.17 5.86 -10.13
CA LEU A 107 -7.18 6.92 -9.95
C LEU A 107 -6.66 6.91 -8.52
N HIS A 108 -5.35 6.73 -8.38
CA HIS A 108 -4.65 6.69 -7.10
C HIS A 108 -3.93 8.02 -6.87
N ILE A 109 -4.34 8.79 -5.86
CA ILE A 109 -3.85 10.14 -5.58
C ILE A 109 -3.03 10.12 -4.29
N VAL A 110 -1.73 10.37 -4.39
CA VAL A 110 -0.80 10.51 -3.26
C VAL A 110 0.21 11.60 -3.58
N SER A 111 0.48 12.49 -2.64
CA SER A 111 1.32 13.67 -2.87
C SER A 111 2.29 13.98 -1.72
N GLY A 112 3.23 14.89 -1.98
CA GLY A 112 3.94 15.60 -0.93
C GLY A 112 2.98 16.47 -0.10
N LEU A 113 3.37 16.77 1.13
CA LEU A 113 2.64 17.67 2.04
C LEU A 113 3.02 19.11 1.71
N HIS A 114 2.30 19.73 0.79
CA HIS A 114 2.60 21.09 0.33
C HIS A 114 2.37 22.12 1.44
N PRO A 115 3.34 23.00 1.76
CA PRO A 115 3.21 23.93 2.88
C PRO A 115 2.13 25.00 2.69
N ASP A 116 1.94 25.47 1.44
CA ASP A 116 1.17 26.68 1.15
C ASP A 116 -0.20 26.43 0.53
N TRP A 117 -0.50 25.18 0.12
CA TRP A 117 -1.80 24.88 -0.45
C TRP A 117 -2.88 24.81 0.63
N PRO A 118 -3.98 25.57 0.49
CA PRO A 118 -5.12 25.43 1.40
C PRO A 118 -5.84 24.09 1.19
N PHE A 119 -6.47 23.58 2.21
CA PHE A 119 -7.23 22.32 2.12
C PHE A 119 -8.33 22.38 1.05
N SER A 120 -8.96 23.55 0.85
CA SER A 120 -9.96 23.74 -0.21
C SER A 120 -9.44 23.41 -1.61
N TYR A 121 -8.16 23.63 -1.90
CA TYR A 121 -7.55 23.29 -3.19
C TYR A 121 -7.62 21.79 -3.47
N TYR A 122 -7.35 20.95 -2.46
CA TYR A 122 -7.46 19.50 -2.59
C TYR A 122 -8.92 19.05 -2.79
N VAL A 123 -9.85 19.68 -2.07
CA VAL A 123 -11.29 19.43 -2.24
C VAL A 123 -11.75 19.79 -3.64
N ASP A 124 -11.31 20.93 -4.17
CA ASP A 124 -11.67 21.40 -5.53
C ASP A 124 -11.09 20.47 -6.61
N ILE A 125 -9.89 19.90 -6.41
CA ILE A 125 -9.34 18.87 -7.31
C ILE A 125 -10.28 17.65 -7.36
N ILE A 126 -10.74 17.15 -6.22
CA ILE A 126 -11.61 15.97 -6.18
C ILE A 126 -12.96 16.27 -6.83
N LYS A 127 -13.57 17.43 -6.54
CA LYS A 127 -14.83 17.86 -7.18
C LYS A 127 -14.68 17.97 -8.70
N MET A 128 -13.60 18.59 -9.17
CA MET A 128 -13.30 18.70 -10.60
C MET A 128 -13.17 17.32 -11.24
N LEU A 129 -12.38 16.40 -10.62
CA LEU A 129 -12.19 15.06 -11.14
C LEU A 129 -13.49 14.26 -11.20
N LYS A 130 -14.34 14.35 -10.19
CA LYS A 130 -15.65 13.67 -10.20
C LYS A 130 -16.63 14.25 -11.20
N LYS A 131 -16.60 15.56 -11.41
CA LYS A 131 -17.43 16.24 -12.41
C LYS A 131 -17.04 15.85 -13.83
N GLU A 132 -15.74 15.93 -14.15
CA GLU A 132 -15.24 15.75 -15.51
C GLU A 132 -15.03 14.26 -15.88
N PHE A 133 -14.78 13.39 -14.88
CA PHE A 133 -14.51 11.96 -15.04
C PHE A 133 -15.35 11.13 -14.04
N PRO A 134 -16.69 11.17 -14.13
CA PRO A 134 -17.59 10.55 -13.14
C PRO A 134 -17.42 9.02 -13.04
N GLN A 135 -16.87 8.37 -14.08
CA GLN A 135 -16.61 6.93 -14.13
C GLN A 135 -15.40 6.50 -13.28
N LEU A 136 -14.55 7.45 -12.85
CA LEU A 136 -13.37 7.12 -12.06
C LEU A 136 -13.71 6.89 -10.60
N HIS A 137 -13.16 5.83 -10.06
CA HIS A 137 -13.04 5.63 -8.62
C HIS A 137 -11.81 6.35 -8.10
N LEU A 138 -12.02 7.27 -7.16
CA LEU A 138 -10.96 8.09 -6.60
C LEU A 138 -10.47 7.50 -5.28
N LYS A 139 -9.26 6.97 -5.28
CA LYS A 139 -8.52 6.52 -4.10
C LYS A 139 -7.46 7.58 -3.75
N GLY A 140 -7.69 8.39 -2.77
CA GLY A 140 -6.80 9.46 -2.30
C GLY A 140 -7.22 9.80 -0.87
N PHE A 141 -6.43 10.30 -0.21
CA PHE A 141 -5.17 10.66 0.25
C PHE A 141 -4.71 9.69 1.36
N THR A 142 -3.43 9.65 1.69
CA THR A 142 -2.92 8.82 2.79
C THR A 142 -3.31 9.35 4.17
N GLY A 143 -3.24 8.52 5.22
CA GLY A 143 -3.49 8.98 6.59
C GLY A 143 -2.63 10.17 7.01
N VAL A 144 -1.41 10.27 6.47
CA VAL A 144 -0.50 11.39 6.74
C VAL A 144 -0.97 12.68 6.07
N GLU A 145 -1.50 12.60 4.85
CA GLU A 145 -2.08 13.75 4.16
C GLU A 145 -3.34 14.24 4.87
N ILE A 146 -4.18 13.34 5.40
CA ILE A 146 -5.37 13.71 6.19
C ILE A 146 -4.97 14.50 7.46
N ILE A 147 -3.95 14.07 8.18
CA ILE A 147 -3.42 14.80 9.34
C ILE A 147 -2.90 16.18 8.93
N HIS A 148 -2.19 16.26 7.81
CA HIS A 148 -1.74 17.54 7.27
C HIS A 148 -2.93 18.45 6.93
N PHE A 149 -3.97 17.95 6.28
CA PHE A 149 -5.18 18.72 5.94
C PHE A 149 -5.92 19.22 7.19
N ALA A 150 -6.03 18.39 8.21
CA ALA A 150 -6.59 18.79 9.50
C ALA A 150 -5.80 19.96 10.11
N LYS A 151 -4.46 19.87 10.09
CA LYS A 151 -3.57 20.90 10.63
C LYS A 151 -3.68 22.23 9.87
N ILE A 152 -3.64 22.21 8.54
CA ILE A 152 -3.66 23.47 7.75
C ILE A 152 -5.06 24.11 7.69
N SER A 153 -6.14 23.34 7.88
CA SER A 153 -7.52 23.84 7.86
C SER A 153 -8.08 24.17 9.25
N GLY A 154 -7.44 23.73 10.34
CA GLY A 154 -7.97 23.83 11.70
C GLY A 154 -9.19 22.93 11.95
N LYS A 155 -9.49 21.99 11.06
CA LYS A 155 -10.60 21.04 11.17
C LYS A 155 -10.19 19.75 11.88
N SER A 156 -11.16 19.04 12.45
CA SER A 156 -10.95 17.69 12.95
C SER A 156 -10.72 16.69 11.80
N ILE A 157 -10.11 15.54 12.10
CA ILE A 157 -9.95 14.42 11.15
C ILE A 157 -11.30 14.04 10.51
N ARG A 158 -12.36 13.97 11.33
CA ARG A 158 -13.69 13.60 10.85
C ARG A 158 -14.26 14.62 9.85
N GLU A 159 -14.12 15.92 10.12
CA GLU A 159 -14.58 16.97 9.20
C GLU A 159 -13.83 16.93 7.88
N VAL A 160 -12.50 16.75 7.93
CA VAL A 160 -11.67 16.60 6.71
C VAL A 160 -12.11 15.40 5.88
N LEU A 161 -12.26 14.24 6.51
CA LEU A 161 -12.68 13.01 5.84
C LEU A 161 -14.10 13.11 5.28
N GLN A 162 -15.02 13.73 6.01
CA GLN A 162 -16.39 13.93 5.55
C GLN A 162 -16.41 14.84 4.31
N GLU A 163 -15.69 15.97 4.34
CA GLU A 163 -15.64 16.90 3.21
C GLU A 163 -14.99 16.28 1.95
N LEU A 164 -13.95 15.46 2.12
CA LEU A 164 -13.34 14.70 1.01
C LEU A 164 -14.29 13.63 0.47
N LYS A 165 -15.03 12.94 1.33
CA LYS A 165 -16.05 11.98 0.94
C LYS A 165 -17.17 12.66 0.13
N ASP A 166 -17.68 13.78 0.62
CA ASP A 166 -18.72 14.56 -0.05
C ASP A 166 -18.23 15.12 -1.39
N ALA A 167 -16.93 15.44 -1.51
CA ALA A 167 -16.30 15.81 -2.76
C ALA A 167 -16.14 14.63 -3.74
N GLY A 168 -16.14 13.37 -3.26
CA GLY A 168 -16.12 12.19 -4.11
C GLY A 168 -14.96 11.21 -3.87
N ILE A 169 -14.22 11.29 -2.77
CA ILE A 169 -13.26 10.24 -2.37
C ILE A 169 -14.02 8.99 -1.92
N GLU A 170 -13.63 7.85 -2.45
CA GLU A 170 -14.30 6.56 -2.22
C GLU A 170 -13.45 5.57 -1.41
N ALA A 171 -12.11 5.72 -1.47
CA ALA A 171 -11.18 4.92 -0.68
C ALA A 171 -9.90 5.70 -0.39
N MET A 172 -9.10 5.19 0.55
CA MET A 172 -7.80 5.76 0.90
C MET A 172 -6.66 4.76 0.66
N PRO A 173 -5.48 5.23 0.17
CA PRO A 173 -4.27 4.40 0.10
C PRO A 173 -3.68 4.15 1.48
N GLY A 174 -2.91 3.05 1.60
CA GLY A 174 -2.32 2.63 2.88
C GLY A 174 -0.98 3.28 3.23
N GLY A 175 -0.48 4.19 2.39
CA GLY A 175 0.82 4.82 2.62
C GLY A 175 0.91 5.62 3.91
N GLY A 176 2.14 5.84 4.37
CA GLY A 176 2.40 6.62 5.59
C GLY A 176 2.37 5.82 6.88
N ALA A 177 1.92 4.56 6.88
CA ALA A 177 1.99 3.68 8.05
C ALA A 177 3.46 3.34 8.40
N GLU A 178 4.27 3.09 7.42
CA GLU A 178 5.67 2.64 7.51
C GLU A 178 5.82 1.46 8.47
N ILE A 179 6.27 1.70 9.70
CA ILE A 179 6.11 0.85 10.88
C ILE A 179 5.34 1.65 11.95
N LEU A 180 4.27 1.08 12.51
CA LEU A 180 3.43 1.70 13.55
C LEU A 180 4.12 1.59 14.93
N ASN A 181 5.32 2.16 15.00
CA ASN A 181 6.16 2.23 16.19
C ASN A 181 6.83 3.62 16.25
N ASP A 182 6.60 4.37 17.32
CA ASP A 182 7.05 5.75 17.40
C ASP A 182 8.58 5.88 17.50
N ARG A 183 9.30 4.87 18.02
CA ARG A 183 10.77 4.84 17.96
C ARG A 183 11.28 4.93 16.53
N ILE A 184 10.67 4.16 15.63
CA ILE A 184 11.00 4.15 14.19
C ILE A 184 10.60 5.47 13.56
N ARG A 185 9.37 5.92 13.81
CA ARG A 185 8.80 7.13 13.19
C ARG A 185 9.59 8.39 13.56
N GLN A 186 9.97 8.53 14.81
CA GLN A 186 10.81 9.66 15.29
C GLN A 186 12.18 9.70 14.59
N LYS A 187 12.75 8.54 14.25
CA LYS A 187 14.04 8.49 13.53
C LYS A 187 13.91 8.76 12.04
N LEU A 188 12.89 8.22 11.39
CA LEU A 188 12.80 8.20 9.93
C LEU A 188 11.92 9.32 9.35
N CYS A 189 10.92 9.75 10.10
CA CYS A 189 9.92 10.72 9.63
C CYS A 189 9.30 11.51 10.78
N PRO A 190 10.11 12.27 11.55
CA PRO A 190 9.66 12.98 12.77
C PRO A 190 8.55 14.00 12.51
N ASN A 191 8.45 14.51 11.28
CA ASN A 191 7.43 15.48 10.87
C ASN A 191 6.15 14.84 10.30
N LYS A 192 6.03 13.51 10.37
CA LYS A 192 4.82 12.79 9.97
C LYS A 192 3.90 12.54 11.17
N ALA A 193 2.68 12.12 10.86
CA ALA A 193 1.73 11.59 11.83
C ALA A 193 2.37 10.51 12.72
N THR A 194 2.04 10.49 14.00
CA THR A 194 2.37 9.41 14.93
C THR A 194 1.66 8.11 14.52
N ALA A 195 2.05 6.97 15.12
CA ALA A 195 1.36 5.71 14.90
C ALA A 195 -0.12 5.79 15.32
N GLN A 196 -0.39 6.43 16.47
CA GLN A 196 -1.74 6.60 16.99
C GLN A 196 -2.61 7.49 16.08
N GLU A 197 -2.09 8.61 15.58
CA GLU A 197 -2.80 9.48 14.65
C GLU A 197 -3.13 8.75 13.34
N TRP A 198 -2.21 7.96 12.80
CA TRP A 198 -2.47 7.17 11.59
C TRP A 198 -3.61 6.16 11.80
N LEU A 199 -3.61 5.46 12.95
CA LEU A 199 -4.69 4.53 13.33
C LEU A 199 -6.02 5.25 13.50
N GLU A 200 -6.02 6.43 14.11
CA GLU A 200 -7.24 7.24 14.30
C GLU A 200 -7.85 7.70 12.97
N VAL A 201 -7.01 8.12 12.00
CA VAL A 201 -7.49 8.45 10.65
C VAL A 201 -8.15 7.23 10.02
N SER A 202 -7.51 6.06 10.08
CA SER A 202 -8.06 4.83 9.49
C SER A 202 -9.38 4.43 10.16
N ARG A 203 -9.46 4.47 11.48
CA ARG A 203 -10.67 4.19 12.26
C ARG A 203 -11.82 5.14 11.88
N THR A 204 -11.51 6.44 11.81
CA THR A 204 -12.51 7.47 11.47
C THR A 204 -12.98 7.31 10.02
N ALA A 205 -12.08 7.00 9.08
CA ALA A 205 -12.44 6.70 7.69
C ALA A 205 -13.41 5.52 7.61
N HIS A 206 -13.11 4.41 8.33
CA HIS A 206 -13.97 3.22 8.37
C HIS A 206 -15.36 3.51 8.96
N GLN A 207 -15.43 4.32 10.02
CA GLN A 207 -16.72 4.76 10.60
C GLN A 207 -17.54 5.59 9.62
N LEU A 208 -16.91 6.33 8.74
CA LEU A 208 -17.56 7.08 7.65
C LEU A 208 -17.86 6.22 6.42
N GLY A 209 -17.52 4.92 6.44
CA GLY A 209 -17.71 4.00 5.32
C GLY A 209 -16.67 4.14 4.20
N ILE A 210 -15.57 4.88 4.43
CA ILE A 210 -14.45 4.98 3.51
C ILE A 210 -13.51 3.81 3.78
N LYS A 211 -13.32 2.94 2.80
CA LYS A 211 -12.37 1.82 2.90
C LYS A 211 -10.94 2.31 2.76
N THR A 212 -10.01 1.62 3.43
CA THR A 212 -8.57 1.94 3.36
C THR A 212 -7.74 0.75 2.89
N ASN A 213 -6.57 1.03 2.35
CA ASN A 213 -5.49 0.05 2.34
C ASN A 213 -4.65 0.22 3.62
N ALA A 214 -3.83 -0.78 3.91
CA ALA A 214 -2.76 -0.69 4.92
C ALA A 214 -1.42 -1.10 4.30
N SER A 215 -0.33 -0.62 4.87
CA SER A 215 1.01 -0.95 4.36
C SER A 215 2.03 -1.07 5.48
N MET A 216 3.12 -1.76 5.18
CA MET A 216 4.33 -1.83 5.99
C MET A 216 5.54 -1.51 5.10
N LEU A 217 6.38 -0.57 5.48
CA LEU A 217 7.72 -0.39 4.89
C LEU A 217 8.71 -1.16 5.75
N TYR A 218 9.42 -2.14 5.17
CA TYR A 218 10.34 -3.01 5.91
C TYR A 218 11.73 -3.06 5.27
N GLY A 219 12.70 -3.59 6.01
CA GLY A 219 14.08 -3.73 5.55
C GLY A 219 14.91 -2.47 5.74
N HIS A 220 14.59 -1.67 6.77
CA HIS A 220 15.34 -0.47 7.12
C HIS A 220 15.99 -0.56 8.50
N ILE A 221 15.43 0.08 9.55
CA ILE A 221 16.00 0.10 10.91
C ILE A 221 15.11 -0.60 11.95
N GLU A 222 14.02 -1.17 11.51
CA GLU A 222 13.09 -1.92 12.33
C GLU A 222 13.67 -3.27 12.74
N THR A 223 13.21 -3.78 13.87
CA THR A 223 13.46 -5.17 14.30
C THR A 223 12.37 -6.10 13.75
N ILE A 224 12.64 -7.40 13.75
CA ILE A 224 11.63 -8.42 13.42
C ILE A 224 10.43 -8.34 14.38
N GLU A 225 10.67 -8.06 15.65
CA GLU A 225 9.60 -7.88 16.63
C GLU A 225 8.69 -6.70 16.25
N GLU A 226 9.24 -5.58 15.82
CA GLU A 226 8.49 -4.41 15.38
C GLU A 226 7.69 -4.67 14.08
N ARG A 227 8.19 -5.55 13.16
CA ARG A 227 7.39 -6.01 12.02
C ARG A 227 6.17 -6.81 12.50
N VAL A 228 6.37 -7.75 13.42
CA VAL A 228 5.27 -8.59 13.95
C VAL A 228 4.26 -7.74 14.71
N ASP A 229 4.71 -6.82 15.57
CA ASP A 229 3.83 -5.91 16.32
C ASP A 229 3.01 -5.01 15.39
N HIS A 230 3.60 -4.53 14.30
CA HIS A 230 2.90 -3.76 13.26
C HIS A 230 1.76 -4.59 12.62
N LEU A 231 2.03 -5.86 12.26
CA LEU A 231 1.00 -6.74 11.69
C LEU A 231 -0.14 -7.01 12.69
N ILE A 232 0.19 -7.24 13.96
CA ILE A 232 -0.81 -7.44 15.02
C ILE A 232 -1.65 -6.17 15.22
N THR A 233 -1.02 -4.99 15.20
CA THR A 233 -1.72 -3.71 15.33
C THR A 233 -2.74 -3.52 14.20
N LEU A 234 -2.35 -3.78 12.95
CA LEU A 234 -3.27 -3.69 11.81
C LEU A 234 -4.38 -4.75 11.85
N ARG A 235 -4.04 -5.97 12.28
CA ARG A 235 -5.03 -7.05 12.48
C ARG A 235 -6.08 -6.66 13.51
N ASN A 236 -5.68 -6.05 14.63
CA ASN A 236 -6.58 -5.59 15.67
C ASN A 236 -7.49 -4.44 15.16
N LEU A 237 -6.94 -3.50 14.39
CA LEU A 237 -7.73 -2.46 13.73
C LEU A 237 -8.76 -3.06 12.76
N GLN A 238 -8.38 -4.10 12.02
CA GLN A 238 -9.30 -4.80 11.12
C GLN A 238 -10.39 -5.56 11.88
N ASP A 239 -10.06 -6.20 13.01
CA ASP A 239 -11.05 -6.84 13.89
C ASP A 239 -12.06 -5.83 14.43
N GLU A 240 -11.60 -4.62 14.77
CA GLU A 240 -12.44 -3.54 15.27
C GLU A 240 -13.37 -2.97 14.19
N THR A 241 -12.86 -2.78 12.97
CA THR A 241 -13.53 -1.90 12.00
C THR A 241 -13.94 -2.58 10.69
N GLY A 242 -13.29 -3.67 10.29
CA GLY A 242 -13.54 -4.36 9.02
C GLY A 242 -13.28 -3.50 7.76
N GLY A 243 -12.54 -2.38 7.89
CA GLY A 243 -12.42 -1.37 6.83
C GLY A 243 -11.20 -1.51 5.93
N ILE A 244 -10.20 -2.33 6.29
CA ILE A 244 -8.99 -2.52 5.48
C ILE A 244 -9.29 -3.48 4.32
N GLN A 245 -9.16 -3.01 3.08
CA GLN A 245 -9.41 -3.80 1.87
C GLN A 245 -8.22 -4.65 1.44
N THR A 246 -7.01 -4.08 1.56
CA THR A 246 -5.78 -4.75 1.13
C THR A 246 -4.60 -4.32 1.98
N PHE A 247 -3.64 -5.22 2.14
CA PHE A 247 -2.37 -4.94 2.79
C PHE A 247 -1.22 -5.07 1.79
N ILE A 248 -0.21 -4.18 1.93
CA ILE A 248 0.94 -4.12 1.04
C ILE A 248 2.21 -4.05 1.86
N CYS A 249 3.12 -5.01 1.72
CA CYS A 249 4.45 -4.93 2.31
C CYS A 249 5.44 -4.38 1.27
N PHE A 250 6.07 -3.24 1.60
CA PHE A 250 7.01 -2.53 0.76
C PHE A 250 8.45 -2.77 1.22
N PRO A 251 9.32 -3.43 0.43
CA PRO A 251 10.73 -3.47 0.73
C PRO A 251 11.35 -2.08 0.57
N PHE A 252 12.20 -1.67 1.51
CA PHE A 252 12.90 -0.38 1.42
C PHE A 252 13.83 -0.31 0.21
N HIS A 253 13.71 0.77 -0.57
CA HIS A 253 14.59 1.10 -1.69
C HIS A 253 15.57 2.20 -1.26
N PRO A 254 16.89 1.90 -1.13
CA PRO A 254 17.86 2.83 -0.56
C PRO A 254 18.34 3.92 -1.51
N ALA A 255 18.23 3.73 -2.83
CA ALA A 255 18.79 4.67 -3.78
C ALA A 255 18.17 6.06 -3.64
N ASN A 256 19.00 7.09 -3.77
CA ASN A 256 18.62 8.50 -3.69
C ASN A 256 17.98 8.95 -2.36
N THR A 257 18.09 8.14 -1.29
CA THR A 257 17.56 8.47 0.04
C THR A 257 18.65 8.78 1.04
N LYS A 258 18.35 9.56 2.09
CA LYS A 258 19.31 9.81 3.17
C LYS A 258 19.65 8.51 3.91
N LEU A 259 18.65 7.68 4.19
CA LEU A 259 18.77 6.41 4.89
C LEU A 259 19.60 5.38 4.11
N GLY A 260 19.56 5.41 2.79
CA GLY A 260 20.31 4.51 1.91
C GLY A 260 21.83 4.63 2.01
N LYS A 261 22.36 5.65 2.70
CA LYS A 261 23.78 5.75 3.03
C LYS A 261 24.26 4.68 4.02
N THR A 262 23.34 4.16 4.84
CA THR A 262 23.64 3.24 5.94
C THR A 262 22.83 1.94 5.91
N VAL A 263 21.77 1.90 5.12
CA VAL A 263 20.88 0.75 5.02
C VAL A 263 20.86 0.24 3.58
N HIS A 264 20.99 -1.06 3.41
CA HIS A 264 20.94 -1.73 2.11
C HIS A 264 19.57 -2.35 1.89
N ARG A 265 19.24 -2.59 0.61
CA ARG A 265 18.02 -3.28 0.24
C ARG A 265 18.00 -4.71 0.80
N THR A 266 16.80 -5.18 1.14
CA THR A 266 16.50 -6.60 1.43
C THR A 266 16.85 -7.50 0.23
N ASN A 267 17.01 -8.79 0.49
CA ASN A 267 17.16 -9.80 -0.55
C ASN A 267 15.84 -10.51 -0.82
N VAL A 268 15.79 -11.28 -1.91
CA VAL A 268 14.59 -12.03 -2.34
C VAL A 268 14.07 -12.96 -1.25
N TRP A 269 14.96 -13.56 -0.47
CA TRP A 269 14.59 -14.48 0.62
C TRP A 269 13.81 -13.77 1.72
N ASP A 270 14.26 -12.59 2.16
CA ASP A 270 13.54 -11.77 3.16
C ASP A 270 12.22 -11.24 2.58
N ASP A 271 12.20 -10.83 1.31
CA ASP A 271 11.00 -10.34 0.64
C ASP A 271 9.91 -11.41 0.58
N LEU A 272 10.22 -12.63 0.15
CA LEU A 272 9.27 -13.74 0.06
C LEU A 272 8.83 -14.23 1.46
N LYS A 273 9.78 -14.30 2.42
CA LYS A 273 9.47 -14.65 3.81
C LYS A 273 8.52 -13.65 4.44
N THR A 274 8.80 -12.35 4.28
CA THR A 274 7.94 -11.28 4.81
C THR A 274 6.54 -11.34 4.18
N MET A 275 6.43 -11.55 2.87
CA MET A 275 5.16 -11.71 2.18
C MET A 275 4.34 -12.86 2.76
N ALA A 276 4.96 -14.03 2.91
CA ALA A 276 4.29 -15.21 3.45
C ALA A 276 3.82 -15.01 4.90
N ILE A 277 4.67 -14.40 5.75
CA ILE A 277 4.31 -14.13 7.14
C ILE A 277 3.20 -13.07 7.24
N CYS A 278 3.19 -12.06 6.37
CA CYS A 278 2.07 -11.11 6.30
C CYS A 278 0.76 -11.83 6.03
N ARG A 279 0.70 -12.78 5.08
CA ARG A 279 -0.51 -13.58 4.83
C ARG A 279 -0.93 -14.40 6.05
N LEU A 280 0.03 -15.03 6.73
CA LEU A 280 -0.24 -15.88 7.88
C LEU A 280 -0.69 -15.11 9.12
N MET A 281 -0.16 -13.89 9.32
CA MET A 281 -0.48 -13.05 10.48
C MET A 281 -1.74 -12.20 10.29
N LEU A 282 -2.09 -11.84 9.05
CA LEU A 282 -3.24 -11.00 8.71
C LEU A 282 -4.42 -11.86 8.20
N ASP A 283 -4.89 -12.76 9.05
CA ASP A 283 -5.95 -13.75 8.76
C ASP A 283 -7.30 -13.11 8.40
N ASN A 284 -7.54 -11.87 8.83
CA ASN A 284 -8.75 -11.09 8.62
C ASN A 284 -8.65 -10.05 7.49
N ILE A 285 -7.52 -9.93 6.80
CA ILE A 285 -7.36 -9.06 5.62
C ILE A 285 -7.36 -9.92 4.35
N HIS A 286 -8.39 -9.75 3.53
CA HIS A 286 -8.64 -10.60 2.35
C HIS A 286 -7.50 -10.52 1.33
N ASN A 287 -7.05 -9.29 0.99
CA ASN A 287 -6.09 -9.09 -0.09
C ASN A 287 -4.70 -8.75 0.44
N ILE A 288 -3.70 -9.53 0.03
CA ILE A 288 -2.27 -9.23 0.25
C ILE A 288 -1.65 -8.99 -1.12
N LYS A 289 -1.07 -7.80 -1.28
CA LYS A 289 -0.61 -7.30 -2.57
C LYS A 289 0.89 -7.52 -2.77
N ALA A 290 1.25 -8.18 -3.86
CA ALA A 290 2.60 -8.20 -4.40
C ALA A 290 2.81 -7.01 -5.34
N TYR A 291 3.21 -5.86 -4.79
CA TYR A 291 3.39 -4.61 -5.53
C TYR A 291 4.63 -4.71 -6.43
N TRP A 292 4.42 -5.03 -7.71
CA TRP A 292 5.49 -5.35 -8.66
C TRP A 292 6.48 -4.21 -8.89
N VAL A 293 6.09 -2.95 -8.71
CA VAL A 293 7.00 -1.81 -8.85
C VAL A 293 8.17 -1.89 -7.87
N MET A 294 7.91 -2.27 -6.63
CA MET A 294 8.95 -2.37 -5.59
C MET A 294 9.61 -3.74 -5.52
N LEU A 295 8.84 -4.81 -5.77
CA LEU A 295 9.35 -6.19 -5.70
C LEU A 295 10.12 -6.61 -6.95
N THR A 296 9.91 -6.00 -8.10
CA THR A 296 10.20 -6.47 -9.46
C THR A 296 9.23 -7.54 -9.95
N LEU A 297 9.09 -7.69 -11.26
CA LEU A 297 8.12 -8.65 -11.83
C LEU A 297 8.41 -10.10 -11.43
N PRO A 298 9.66 -10.61 -11.49
CA PRO A 298 9.94 -11.99 -11.07
C PRO A 298 9.61 -12.26 -9.60
N ILE A 299 9.93 -11.32 -8.70
CA ILE A 299 9.65 -11.50 -7.28
C ILE A 299 8.14 -11.40 -7.01
N ALA A 300 7.44 -10.45 -7.65
CA ALA A 300 5.99 -10.34 -7.53
C ALA A 300 5.28 -11.60 -8.04
N GLN A 301 5.77 -12.21 -9.13
CA GLN A 301 5.26 -13.47 -9.64
C GLN A 301 5.49 -14.63 -8.65
N LEU A 302 6.69 -14.77 -8.08
CA LEU A 302 6.98 -15.75 -7.04
C LEU A 302 6.11 -15.55 -5.79
N ALA A 303 5.86 -14.29 -5.39
CA ALA A 303 5.06 -13.95 -4.23
C ALA A 303 3.61 -14.48 -4.30
N LEU A 304 3.08 -14.75 -5.51
CA LEU A 304 1.79 -15.40 -5.70
C LEU A 304 1.76 -16.84 -5.15
N GLY A 305 2.91 -17.50 -5.06
CA GLY A 305 3.08 -18.78 -4.35
C GLY A 305 3.44 -18.63 -2.86
N PHE A 306 3.56 -17.39 -2.38
CA PHE A 306 3.91 -17.03 -1.01
C PHE A 306 2.81 -16.20 -0.32
N GLY A 307 1.55 -16.43 -0.68
CA GLY A 307 0.40 -15.87 0.01
C GLY A 307 -0.19 -14.61 -0.59
N ALA A 308 0.42 -13.97 -1.59
CA ALA A 308 -0.18 -12.85 -2.30
C ALA A 308 -1.31 -13.31 -3.23
N ASN A 309 -2.35 -12.50 -3.35
CA ASN A 309 -3.48 -12.72 -4.25
C ASN A 309 -3.86 -11.46 -5.07
N ASP A 310 -3.02 -10.43 -5.06
CA ASP A 310 -3.21 -9.17 -5.78
C ASP A 310 -1.85 -8.71 -6.32
N VAL A 311 -1.77 -8.32 -7.59
CA VAL A 311 -0.55 -7.79 -8.23
C VAL A 311 -0.63 -6.29 -8.52
N ASP A 312 -1.61 -5.58 -7.92
CA ASP A 312 -1.96 -4.20 -8.20
C ASP A 312 -2.57 -4.04 -9.61
N GLY A 313 -2.01 -3.18 -10.43
CA GLY A 313 -2.57 -2.87 -11.73
C GLY A 313 -1.52 -2.47 -12.75
N THR A 314 -2.01 -1.82 -13.80
CA THR A 314 -1.17 -1.33 -14.90
C THR A 314 -0.20 -0.23 -14.46
N ILE A 315 -0.57 0.53 -13.42
CA ILE A 315 0.25 1.55 -12.76
C ILE A 315 0.96 2.46 -13.75
N SER A 316 0.20 3.23 -14.50
CA SER A 316 0.79 4.30 -15.28
C SER A 316 1.16 5.50 -14.38
N GLU A 317 2.29 6.17 -14.71
CA GLU A 317 2.71 7.42 -14.07
C GLU A 317 3.18 7.31 -12.60
N GLU A 318 3.60 6.15 -12.14
CA GLU A 318 4.21 6.01 -10.81
C GLU A 318 5.59 6.69 -10.77
N LYS A 319 5.80 7.59 -9.80
CA LYS A 319 7.04 8.37 -9.65
C LYS A 319 7.77 8.08 -8.34
N ILE A 320 7.04 7.83 -7.27
CA ILE A 320 7.58 7.78 -5.90
C ILE A 320 8.65 6.69 -5.76
N MET A 321 8.36 5.51 -6.28
CA MET A 321 9.27 4.37 -6.17
C MET A 321 10.39 4.41 -7.21
N HIS A 322 10.12 4.94 -8.41
CA HIS A 322 11.14 5.12 -9.44
C HIS A 322 12.17 6.17 -9.02
N ASP A 323 11.78 7.24 -8.33
CA ASP A 323 12.71 8.21 -7.74
C ASP A 323 13.61 7.57 -6.67
N ALA A 324 13.12 6.56 -5.95
CA ALA A 324 13.90 5.75 -5.01
C ALA A 324 14.73 4.63 -5.68
N GLY A 325 14.80 4.60 -7.01
CA GLY A 325 15.63 3.66 -7.76
C GLY A 325 15.00 2.30 -8.06
N ALA A 326 13.68 2.20 -8.07
CA ALA A 326 13.01 0.98 -8.52
C ALA A 326 13.32 0.69 -10.00
N ASN A 327 13.82 -0.52 -10.29
CA ASN A 327 14.18 -1.00 -11.63
C ASN A 327 13.05 -1.77 -12.32
N SER A 328 11.81 -1.42 -12.03
CA SER A 328 10.64 -1.99 -12.68
C SER A 328 10.25 -1.18 -13.92
N PRO A 329 9.44 -1.73 -14.83
CA PRO A 329 8.83 -0.96 -15.92
C PRO A 329 8.04 0.23 -15.37
N LYS A 330 7.93 1.32 -16.13
CA LYS A 330 7.13 2.50 -15.73
C LYS A 330 5.62 2.27 -15.80
N ALA A 331 5.20 1.24 -16.55
CA ALA A 331 3.82 0.79 -16.65
C ALA A 331 3.80 -0.64 -17.19
N LEU A 332 2.74 -1.38 -16.93
CA LEU A 332 2.44 -2.65 -17.56
C LEU A 332 1.17 -2.54 -18.38
N THR A 333 1.12 -3.29 -19.47
CA THR A 333 -0.14 -3.50 -20.18
C THR A 333 -0.99 -4.53 -19.45
N ARG A 334 -2.28 -4.49 -19.69
CA ARG A 334 -3.23 -5.49 -19.19
C ARG A 334 -2.82 -6.92 -19.56
N ASP A 335 -2.38 -7.13 -20.82
CA ASP A 335 -1.93 -8.42 -21.30
C ASP A 335 -0.66 -8.90 -20.58
N ASN A 336 0.27 -7.98 -20.23
CA ASN A 336 1.43 -8.33 -19.42
C ASN A 336 1.03 -8.88 -18.06
N LEU A 337 0.05 -8.24 -17.37
CA LEU A 337 -0.46 -8.70 -16.07
C LEU A 337 -1.17 -10.05 -16.18
N ILE A 338 -2.04 -10.21 -17.18
CA ILE A 338 -2.73 -11.48 -17.45
C ILE A 338 -1.72 -12.62 -17.65
N ASN A 339 -0.71 -12.39 -18.49
CA ASN A 339 0.31 -13.41 -18.79
C ASN A 339 1.17 -13.72 -17.56
N LEU A 340 1.57 -12.69 -16.78
CA LEU A 340 2.34 -12.85 -15.53
C LEU A 340 1.58 -13.77 -14.56
N ILE A 341 0.27 -13.57 -14.42
CA ILE A 341 -0.56 -14.39 -13.52
C ILE A 341 -0.74 -15.81 -14.07
N LYS A 342 -1.09 -15.96 -15.36
CA LYS A 342 -1.30 -17.28 -16.00
C LYS A 342 -0.08 -18.20 -15.92
N GLN A 343 1.13 -17.64 -16.03
CA GLN A 343 2.37 -18.40 -15.92
C GLN A 343 2.58 -19.04 -14.54
N THR A 344 1.85 -18.60 -13.52
CA THR A 344 1.87 -19.21 -12.16
C THR A 344 0.77 -20.29 -11.99
N GLY A 345 0.00 -20.61 -13.04
CA GLY A 345 -1.14 -21.52 -12.95
C GLY A 345 -2.36 -20.92 -12.24
N ARG A 346 -2.41 -19.58 -12.08
CA ARG A 346 -3.51 -18.86 -11.43
C ARG A 346 -4.46 -18.25 -12.47
N ILE A 347 -5.67 -17.87 -12.02
CA ILE A 347 -6.71 -17.27 -12.83
C ILE A 347 -6.65 -15.75 -12.68
N PRO A 348 -6.31 -14.99 -13.75
CA PRO A 348 -6.34 -13.53 -13.70
C PRO A 348 -7.77 -13.03 -13.51
N ALA A 349 -8.00 -12.24 -12.47
CA ALA A 349 -9.29 -11.62 -12.16
C ALA A 349 -9.14 -10.10 -12.22
N GLU A 350 -9.64 -9.49 -13.29
CA GLU A 350 -9.78 -8.04 -13.36
C GLU A 350 -10.86 -7.61 -12.38
N CYS A 351 -10.53 -6.69 -11.48
CA CYS A 351 -11.46 -6.23 -10.45
C CYS A 351 -11.63 -4.70 -10.49
N ASP A 352 -12.78 -4.27 -9.94
CA ASP A 352 -12.99 -2.87 -9.57
C ASP A 352 -12.23 -2.53 -8.27
N CYS A 353 -12.38 -1.29 -7.82
CA CYS A 353 -11.78 -0.76 -6.61
C CYS A 353 -12.28 -1.41 -5.30
N ASN A 354 -13.40 -2.12 -5.35
CA ASN A 354 -13.99 -2.86 -4.24
C ASN A 354 -13.67 -4.36 -4.31
N PHE A 355 -12.79 -4.77 -5.24
CA PHE A 355 -12.43 -6.16 -5.52
C PHE A 355 -13.59 -7.02 -6.07
N ASN A 356 -14.66 -6.39 -6.60
CA ASN A 356 -15.64 -7.14 -7.38
C ASN A 356 -15.03 -7.54 -8.70
N ILE A 357 -15.11 -8.83 -9.05
CA ILE A 357 -14.57 -9.35 -10.31
C ILE A 357 -15.41 -8.82 -11.47
N ILE A 358 -14.75 -8.09 -12.39
CA ILE A 358 -15.34 -7.59 -13.63
C ILE A 358 -15.23 -8.67 -14.69
N LYS A 359 -14.06 -9.32 -14.79
CA LYS A 359 -13.76 -10.34 -15.80
C LYS A 359 -12.62 -11.26 -15.37
N THR A 360 -12.69 -12.52 -15.78
CA THR A 360 -11.62 -13.51 -15.62
C THR A 360 -11.07 -13.93 -16.99
N TYR A 361 -9.83 -14.43 -17.02
CA TYR A 361 -9.12 -14.75 -18.27
C TYR A 361 -8.50 -16.13 -18.28
#